data_6a393d1604d48d7ef8448b5c763e4f29
#
_entry.id   6a393d1604d48d7ef8448b5c763e4f29
#
_cell.length_a   1.000
_cell.length_b   1.000
_cell.length_c   1.000
_cell.angle_alpha   90.00
_cell.angle_beta   90.00
_cell.angle_gamma   90.00
#
_symmetry.space_group_name_H-M   'P 1'
#
loop_
_entity.id
_entity.type
_entity.pdbx_description
1 polymer ?
#
loop_
_entity_poly.entity_id
_entity_poly.type
_entity_poly.pdbx_seq_one_letter_code
_entity_poly.pdbx_strand_id
1 'polypeptide(L)'
;MTVTHGRHLHGHFNAHLQKAILVFADEAVWGGDREAESKLKEMITEPRGIIEMKHKDTQTQIRSCMRIILATNSDWAAKVSLSDRRYFVLEPSAIHQNDFDFFKKLEHEKNSGGKEALMGTLLDYDLNDFEVRDFPDTPARQNQKIESLEPFEAWWIEVLSEDVHQINEIRLKVNEENIVLKKK
;
A
#
# COMPACT_ATOMS: atom_id res chain seq x y z
N MET A 1 -17.87 -4.07 -1.56
CA MET A 1 -18.30 -2.91 -0.73
C MET A 1 -17.30 -1.80 -0.95
N THR A 2 -17.75 -0.57 -1.16
CA THR A 2 -16.89 0.61 -1.33
C THR A 2 -16.96 1.47 -0.06
N VAL A 3 -15.82 1.96 0.39
CA VAL A 3 -15.66 2.79 1.58
C VAL A 3 -14.85 4.03 1.18
N THR A 4 -15.39 5.22 1.40
CA THR A 4 -14.78 6.49 0.98
C THR A 4 -13.97 7.18 2.07
N HIS A 5 -14.04 6.72 3.32
CA HIS A 5 -13.25 7.29 4.41
C HIS A 5 -12.68 6.20 5.31
N GLY A 6 -11.40 6.32 5.69
CA GLY A 6 -10.70 5.39 6.56
C GLY A 6 -11.46 5.03 7.84
N ARG A 7 -12.12 6.02 8.49
CA ARG A 7 -12.92 5.80 9.71
C ARG A 7 -14.04 4.74 9.57
N HIS A 8 -14.51 4.46 8.36
CA HIS A 8 -15.47 3.38 8.13
C HIS A 8 -14.82 1.99 8.21
N LEU A 9 -13.50 1.92 8.09
CA LEU A 9 -12.74 0.68 8.25
C LEU A 9 -12.26 0.47 9.69
N HIS A 10 -11.72 1.51 10.33
CA HIS A 10 -11.13 1.40 11.68
C HIS A 10 -12.01 1.94 12.82
N GLY A 11 -13.22 2.43 12.52
CA GLY A 11 -14.17 2.87 13.56
C GLY A 11 -14.64 1.71 14.46
N HIS A 12 -15.12 2.07 15.68
CA HIS A 12 -15.60 1.10 16.66
C HIS A 12 -16.72 0.19 16.13
N PHE A 13 -17.59 0.69 15.25
CA PHE A 13 -18.72 -0.09 14.71
C PHE A 13 -18.40 -0.61 13.32
N ASN A 14 -18.01 -1.86 13.23
CA ASN A 14 -17.55 -2.53 12.01
C ASN A 14 -18.48 -3.64 11.50
N ALA A 15 -19.69 -3.74 12.02
CA ALA A 15 -20.66 -4.79 11.66
C ALA A 15 -20.94 -4.87 10.14
N HIS A 16 -20.81 -3.76 9.41
CA HIS A 16 -20.99 -3.71 7.96
C HIS A 16 -19.89 -4.46 7.20
N LEU A 17 -18.73 -4.70 7.81
CA LEU A 17 -17.61 -5.45 7.22
C LEU A 17 -17.75 -6.97 7.40
N GLN A 18 -18.68 -7.42 8.25
CA GLN A 18 -18.85 -8.83 8.65
C GLN A 18 -18.94 -9.81 7.48
N LYS A 19 -19.62 -9.40 6.41
CA LYS A 19 -19.86 -10.23 5.23
C LYS A 19 -19.07 -9.78 4.00
N ALA A 20 -18.16 -8.83 4.17
CA ALA A 20 -17.39 -8.32 3.07
C ALA A 20 -16.28 -9.30 2.67
N ILE A 21 -16.26 -9.70 1.42
CA ILE A 21 -15.17 -10.50 0.81
C ILE A 21 -14.11 -9.54 0.24
N LEU A 22 -14.56 -8.48 -0.43
CA LEU A 22 -13.70 -7.45 -1.00
C LEU A 22 -14.16 -6.08 -0.52
N VAL A 23 -13.23 -5.30 -0.01
CA VAL A 23 -13.43 -3.90 0.38
C VAL A 23 -12.54 -3.03 -0.49
N PHE A 24 -13.16 -2.10 -1.19
CA PHE A 24 -12.45 -1.05 -1.91
C PHE A 24 -12.51 0.23 -1.07
N ALA A 25 -11.37 0.71 -0.63
CA ALA A 25 -11.22 1.93 0.16
C ALA A 25 -10.60 3.01 -0.72
N ASP A 26 -11.45 3.97 -1.08
CA ASP A 26 -11.09 5.10 -1.91
C ASP A 26 -10.62 6.27 -1.04
N GLU A 27 -9.48 6.85 -1.38
CA GLU A 27 -8.84 7.95 -0.65
C GLU A 27 -8.66 7.69 0.86
N ALA A 28 -8.55 6.43 1.25
CA ALA A 28 -8.25 6.05 2.62
C ALA A 28 -6.74 6.14 2.87
N VAL A 29 -6.30 7.23 3.48
CA VAL A 29 -4.91 7.42 3.90
C VAL A 29 -4.74 6.94 5.33
N TRP A 30 -3.74 6.09 5.55
CA TRP A 30 -3.42 5.47 6.85
C TRP A 30 -2.08 5.94 7.39
N GLY A 31 -1.31 6.66 6.56
CA GLY A 31 -0.01 7.17 6.95
C GLY A 31 -0.10 8.17 8.09
N GLY A 32 0.69 7.97 9.16
CA GLY A 32 0.78 8.86 10.29
C GLY A 32 -0.23 8.63 11.42
N ASP A 33 -1.31 7.88 11.20
CA ASP A 33 -2.25 7.47 12.26
C ASP A 33 -1.90 6.06 12.75
N ARG A 34 -1.24 5.97 13.90
CA ARG A 34 -0.75 4.71 14.48
C ARG A 34 -1.88 3.74 14.85
N GLU A 35 -3.03 4.25 15.29
CA GLU A 35 -4.16 3.42 15.67
C GLU A 35 -4.81 2.82 14.43
N ALA A 36 -5.09 3.65 13.43
CA ALA A 36 -5.63 3.22 12.15
C ALA A 36 -4.71 2.21 11.45
N GLU A 37 -3.38 2.45 11.47
CA GLU A 37 -2.38 1.55 10.92
C GLU A 37 -2.37 0.18 11.61
N SER A 38 -2.41 0.17 12.95
CA SER A 38 -2.45 -1.06 13.75
C SER A 38 -3.70 -1.87 13.42
N LYS A 39 -4.84 -1.19 13.31
CA LYS A 39 -6.13 -1.78 12.95
C LYS A 39 -6.12 -2.38 11.54
N LEU A 40 -5.55 -1.67 10.58
CA LEU A 40 -5.41 -2.18 9.21
C LEU A 40 -4.56 -3.47 9.18
N LYS A 41 -3.44 -3.47 9.88
CA LYS A 41 -2.57 -4.66 10.00
C LYS A 41 -3.29 -5.83 10.64
N GLU A 42 -4.06 -5.59 11.70
CA GLU A 42 -4.92 -6.59 12.34
C GLU A 42 -5.93 -7.16 11.34
N MET A 43 -6.66 -6.30 10.63
CA MET A 43 -7.67 -6.71 9.64
C MET A 43 -7.11 -7.57 8.50
N ILE A 44 -5.86 -7.31 8.09
CA ILE A 44 -5.17 -8.08 7.02
C ILE A 44 -4.63 -9.41 7.56
N THR A 45 -4.18 -9.45 8.82
CA THR A 45 -3.39 -10.55 9.35
C THR A 45 -4.24 -11.55 10.11
N GLU A 46 -5.24 -11.06 10.87
CA GLU A 46 -6.04 -11.91 11.74
C GLU A 46 -7.12 -12.68 10.96
N PRO A 47 -7.14 -14.01 11.08
CA PRO A 47 -8.15 -14.83 10.42
C PRO A 47 -9.54 -14.67 11.01
N ARG A 48 -9.65 -14.01 12.16
CA ARG A 48 -10.91 -13.77 12.88
C ARG A 48 -10.98 -12.32 13.33
N GLY A 49 -12.00 -11.61 12.87
CA GLY A 49 -12.29 -10.24 13.27
C GLY A 49 -13.25 -10.16 14.45
N ILE A 50 -13.05 -9.18 15.32
CA ILE A 50 -14.01 -8.80 16.35
C ILE A 50 -15.03 -7.86 15.73
N ILE A 51 -16.31 -8.15 15.90
CA ILE A 51 -17.40 -7.33 15.38
C ILE A 51 -18.10 -6.62 16.51
N GLU A 52 -18.10 -5.30 16.44
CA GLU A 52 -18.84 -4.44 17.33
C GLU A 52 -20.10 -3.92 16.65
N MET A 53 -21.25 -4.22 17.24
CA MET A 53 -22.55 -3.72 16.82
C MET A 53 -23.02 -2.59 17.74
N LYS A 54 -23.60 -1.56 17.16
CA LYS A 54 -24.20 -0.47 17.94
C LYS A 54 -25.30 -1.02 18.83
N HIS A 55 -25.24 -0.73 20.14
CA HIS A 55 -26.20 -1.16 21.15
C HIS A 55 -26.32 -2.70 21.38
N LYS A 56 -25.29 -3.45 21.06
CA LYS A 56 -25.20 -4.90 21.39
C LYS A 56 -23.85 -5.17 22.03
N ASP A 57 -23.80 -6.19 22.88
CA ASP A 57 -22.54 -6.65 23.43
C ASP A 57 -21.60 -7.10 22.35
N THR A 58 -20.30 -6.86 22.57
CA THR A 58 -19.21 -7.22 21.63
C THR A 58 -19.34 -8.68 21.24
N GLN A 59 -19.53 -8.93 19.96
CA GLN A 59 -19.75 -10.28 19.47
C GLN A 59 -18.46 -10.94 18.99
N THR A 60 -18.50 -12.23 19.19
CA THR A 60 -17.54 -13.27 18.95
C THR A 60 -16.77 -13.15 17.64
N GLN A 61 -15.54 -13.62 17.68
CA GLN A 61 -14.64 -13.79 16.55
C GLN A 61 -15.31 -14.48 15.36
N ILE A 62 -15.49 -13.73 14.28
CA ILE A 62 -16.02 -14.25 13.01
C ILE A 62 -14.86 -14.44 12.04
N ARG A 63 -14.85 -15.58 11.34
CA ARG A 63 -13.85 -15.81 10.30
C ARG A 63 -13.93 -14.72 9.24
N SER A 64 -12.82 -13.99 9.06
CA SER A 64 -12.68 -12.97 8.04
C SER A 64 -12.05 -13.57 6.78
N CYS A 65 -12.74 -13.42 5.65
CA CYS A 65 -12.19 -13.72 4.32
C CYS A 65 -11.97 -12.43 3.52
N MET A 66 -11.96 -11.30 4.21
CA MET A 66 -11.89 -9.97 3.61
C MET A 66 -10.54 -9.74 2.92
N ARG A 67 -10.60 -9.11 1.75
CA ARG A 67 -9.46 -8.55 1.02
C ARG A 67 -9.70 -7.06 0.88
N ILE A 68 -8.63 -6.27 0.94
CA ILE A 68 -8.73 -4.81 0.92
C ILE A 68 -7.93 -4.30 -0.28
N ILE A 69 -8.55 -3.46 -1.09
CA ILE A 69 -7.89 -2.64 -2.11
C ILE A 69 -7.96 -1.22 -1.61
N LEU A 70 -6.80 -0.58 -1.49
CA LEU A 70 -6.67 0.84 -1.14
C LEU A 70 -6.33 1.60 -2.41
N ALA A 71 -7.08 2.66 -2.70
CA ALA A 71 -6.75 3.63 -3.74
C ALA A 71 -6.52 5.00 -3.09
N THR A 72 -5.47 5.69 -3.48
CA THR A 72 -5.14 7.01 -2.95
C THR A 72 -4.26 7.79 -3.94
N ASN A 73 -4.38 9.10 -3.89
CA ASN A 73 -3.49 10.03 -4.58
C ASN A 73 -2.32 10.49 -3.67
N SER A 74 -2.24 9.99 -2.45
CA SER A 74 -1.15 10.30 -1.53
C SER A 74 0.06 9.42 -1.82
N ASP A 75 1.24 10.01 -1.83
CA ASP A 75 2.51 9.29 -1.97
C ASP A 75 2.73 8.31 -0.81
N TRP A 76 2.14 8.60 0.35
CA TRP A 76 2.20 7.74 1.53
C TRP A 76 0.80 7.22 1.91
N ALA A 77 0.44 6.08 1.37
CA ALA A 77 -0.87 5.44 1.58
C ALA A 77 -0.96 4.68 2.90
N ALA A 78 0.10 3.94 3.25
CA ALA A 78 0.19 3.11 4.45
C ALA A 78 1.65 2.97 4.88
N LYS A 79 1.88 2.76 6.18
CA LYS A 79 3.21 2.49 6.69
C LYS A 79 3.65 1.07 6.31
N VAL A 80 4.60 0.98 5.40
CA VAL A 80 5.17 -0.27 4.89
C VAL A 80 6.60 -0.40 5.41
N SER A 81 6.83 -1.25 6.42
CA SER A 81 8.18 -1.49 6.92
C SER A 81 9.04 -2.24 5.90
N LEU A 82 10.36 -2.17 6.02
CA LEU A 82 11.31 -2.81 5.10
C LEU A 82 11.06 -4.32 4.95
N SER A 83 10.66 -5.00 6.03
CA SER A 83 10.35 -6.43 6.07
C SER A 83 8.86 -6.76 5.84
N ASP A 84 8.03 -5.76 5.55
CA ASP A 84 6.60 -5.98 5.40
C ASP A 84 6.28 -6.81 4.15
N ARG A 85 5.37 -7.77 4.31
CA ARG A 85 4.91 -8.72 3.28
C ARG A 85 3.40 -8.74 3.10
N ARG A 86 2.72 -7.68 3.54
CA ARG A 86 1.25 -7.61 3.51
C ARG A 86 0.73 -6.81 2.34
N TYR A 87 1.54 -5.86 1.86
CA TYR A 87 1.11 -4.89 0.88
C TYR A 87 1.71 -5.19 -0.49
N PHE A 88 0.84 -5.41 -1.45
CA PHE A 88 1.17 -5.37 -2.86
C PHE A 88 0.80 -3.97 -3.38
N VAL A 89 1.78 -3.20 -3.79
CA VAL A 89 1.60 -1.79 -4.18
C VAL A 89 1.82 -1.65 -5.67
N LEU A 90 0.86 -1.01 -6.33
CA LEU A 90 0.89 -0.72 -7.76
C LEU A 90 0.76 0.79 -7.97
N GLU A 91 1.50 1.31 -8.91
CA GLU A 91 1.36 2.65 -9.45
C GLU A 91 0.78 2.55 -10.86
N PRO A 92 -0.45 3.04 -11.08
CA PRO A 92 -1.05 3.03 -12.39
C PRO A 92 -0.28 3.91 -13.37
N SER A 93 -0.10 3.44 -14.60
CA SER A 93 0.54 4.22 -15.66
C SER A 93 -0.31 5.43 -16.06
N ALA A 94 0.33 6.57 -16.26
CA ALA A 94 -0.33 7.79 -16.74
C ALA A 94 -0.59 7.81 -18.28
N ILE A 95 -0.31 6.70 -18.99
CA ILE A 95 -0.41 6.63 -20.46
C ILE A 95 -1.80 7.01 -20.99
N HIS A 96 -2.86 6.75 -20.22
CA HIS A 96 -4.22 7.11 -20.56
C HIS A 96 -4.76 8.31 -19.76
N GLN A 97 -3.86 9.11 -19.17
CA GLN A 97 -4.28 10.33 -18.48
C GLN A 97 -4.95 11.28 -19.48
N ASN A 98 -6.18 11.73 -19.17
CA ASN A 98 -7.01 12.56 -20.04
C ASN A 98 -7.44 11.92 -21.39
N ASP A 99 -7.29 10.61 -21.54
CA ASP A 99 -7.75 9.86 -22.72
C ASP A 99 -9.25 9.51 -22.59
N PHE A 100 -10.10 10.51 -22.87
CA PHE A 100 -11.55 10.34 -22.75
C PHE A 100 -12.12 9.27 -23.69
N ASP A 101 -11.51 9.04 -24.85
CA ASP A 101 -11.98 8.04 -25.79
C ASP A 101 -11.68 6.62 -25.31
N PHE A 102 -10.52 6.42 -24.68
CA PHE A 102 -10.19 5.16 -24.00
C PHE A 102 -11.21 4.84 -22.91
N PHE A 103 -11.49 5.81 -22.03
CA PHE A 103 -12.42 5.60 -20.92
C PHE A 103 -13.86 5.40 -21.37
N LYS A 104 -14.31 6.05 -22.46
CA LYS A 104 -15.62 5.78 -23.06
C LYS A 104 -15.72 4.34 -23.58
N LYS A 105 -14.69 3.83 -24.26
CA LYS A 105 -14.66 2.44 -24.74
C LYS A 105 -14.70 1.46 -23.57
N LEU A 106 -13.90 1.70 -22.52
CA LEU A 106 -13.86 0.89 -21.31
C LEU A 106 -15.23 0.85 -20.61
N GLU A 107 -15.89 2.00 -20.47
CA GLU A 107 -17.23 2.09 -19.87
C GLU A 107 -18.28 1.36 -20.72
N HIS A 108 -18.20 1.46 -22.05
CA HIS A 108 -19.07 0.73 -22.97
C HIS A 108 -18.88 -0.78 -22.83
N GLU A 109 -17.64 -1.26 -22.84
CA GLU A 109 -17.30 -2.68 -22.67
C GLU A 109 -17.79 -3.21 -21.32
N LYS A 110 -17.52 -2.47 -20.25
CA LYS A 110 -17.97 -2.81 -18.88
C LYS A 110 -19.50 -3.02 -18.83
N ASN A 111 -20.27 -2.23 -19.57
CA ASN A 111 -21.75 -2.28 -19.59
C ASN A 111 -22.32 -3.21 -20.69
N SER A 112 -21.47 -3.77 -21.53
CA SER A 112 -21.85 -4.62 -22.67
C SER A 112 -21.33 -6.07 -22.52
N GLY A 113 -21.32 -6.61 -21.30
CA GLY A 113 -20.90 -7.98 -21.02
C GLY A 113 -19.49 -8.13 -20.49
N GLY A 114 -18.72 -7.05 -20.36
CA GLY A 114 -17.34 -7.10 -19.86
C GLY A 114 -17.22 -7.56 -18.40
N LYS A 115 -18.21 -7.25 -17.56
CA LYS A 115 -18.25 -7.71 -16.18
C LYS A 115 -18.42 -9.22 -16.07
N GLU A 116 -19.32 -9.75 -16.89
CA GLU A 116 -19.60 -11.19 -16.96
C GLU A 116 -18.40 -11.95 -17.53
N ALA A 117 -17.77 -11.41 -18.57
CA ALA A 117 -16.56 -11.98 -19.16
C ALA A 117 -15.39 -12.00 -18.16
N LEU A 118 -15.16 -10.89 -17.43
CA LEU A 118 -14.16 -10.83 -16.37
C LEU A 118 -14.46 -11.86 -15.26
N MET A 119 -15.70 -11.97 -14.84
CA MET A 119 -16.10 -12.96 -13.83
C MET A 119 -15.85 -14.39 -14.31
N GLY A 120 -16.18 -14.71 -15.57
CA GLY A 120 -15.87 -15.99 -16.17
C GLY A 120 -14.37 -16.30 -16.14
N THR A 121 -13.54 -15.35 -16.58
CA THR A 121 -12.08 -15.49 -16.56
C THR A 121 -11.55 -15.73 -15.14
N LEU A 122 -12.07 -15.01 -14.14
CA LEU A 122 -11.64 -15.16 -12.76
C LEU A 122 -12.06 -16.50 -12.15
N LEU A 123 -13.21 -17.04 -12.53
CA LEU A 123 -13.69 -18.36 -12.08
C LEU A 123 -12.90 -19.51 -12.69
N ASP A 124 -12.45 -19.33 -13.94
CA ASP A 124 -11.65 -20.34 -14.67
C ASP A 124 -10.15 -20.24 -14.35
N TYR A 125 -9.72 -19.24 -13.56
CA TYR A 125 -8.31 -19.05 -13.24
C TYR A 125 -7.79 -20.17 -12.34
N ASP A 126 -6.70 -20.82 -12.77
CA ASP A 126 -6.06 -21.88 -11.99
C ASP A 126 -5.29 -21.29 -10.78
N LEU A 127 -5.67 -21.72 -9.58
CA LEU A 127 -5.08 -21.28 -8.32
C LEU A 127 -4.20 -22.36 -7.65
N ASN A 128 -3.93 -23.50 -8.32
CA ASN A 128 -3.22 -24.62 -7.68
C ASN A 128 -1.82 -24.24 -7.18
N ASP A 129 -1.09 -23.41 -7.93
CA ASP A 129 0.25 -22.94 -7.58
C ASP A 129 0.25 -21.50 -7.06
N PHE A 130 -0.93 -20.94 -6.74
CA PHE A 130 -1.02 -19.56 -6.30
C PHE A 130 -0.69 -19.39 -4.81
N GLU A 131 0.43 -18.76 -4.51
CA GLU A 131 0.82 -18.38 -3.15
C GLU A 131 0.54 -16.88 -2.92
N VAL A 132 -0.40 -16.57 -2.05
CA VAL A 132 -0.86 -15.18 -1.75
C VAL A 132 0.29 -14.25 -1.30
N ARG A 133 1.34 -14.82 -0.72
CA ARG A 133 2.47 -14.06 -0.18
C ARG A 133 3.61 -13.91 -1.17
N ASP A 134 3.54 -14.59 -2.29
CA ASP A 134 4.51 -14.51 -3.37
C ASP A 134 4.04 -13.49 -4.41
N PHE A 135 4.37 -12.24 -4.19
CA PHE A 135 4.08 -11.15 -5.11
C PHE A 135 5.34 -10.31 -5.37
N PRO A 136 5.47 -9.71 -6.56
CA PRO A 136 6.66 -8.97 -6.96
C PRO A 136 6.90 -7.75 -6.08
N ASP A 137 8.17 -7.44 -5.83
CA ASP A 137 8.58 -6.21 -5.17
C ASP A 137 8.61 -5.08 -6.21
N THR A 138 7.53 -4.33 -6.30
CA THR A 138 7.35 -3.26 -7.28
C THR A 138 8.10 -1.98 -6.87
N PRO A 139 8.50 -1.10 -7.82
CA PRO A 139 9.06 0.20 -7.50
C PRO A 139 8.15 1.04 -6.60
N ALA A 140 6.84 1.02 -6.83
CA ALA A 140 5.86 1.70 -5.98
C ALA A 140 5.90 1.21 -4.52
N ARG A 141 6.09 -0.10 -4.31
CA ARG A 141 6.25 -0.65 -2.96
C ARG A 141 7.56 -0.22 -2.31
N GLN A 142 8.64 -0.14 -3.08
CA GLN A 142 9.91 0.36 -2.58
C GLN A 142 9.80 1.83 -2.16
N ASN A 143 9.14 2.67 -2.96
CA ASN A 143 8.85 4.06 -2.60
C ASN A 143 8.05 4.15 -1.29
N GLN A 144 7.00 3.34 -1.11
CA GLN A 144 6.24 3.30 0.15
C GLN A 144 7.10 2.91 1.35
N LYS A 145 8.07 2.02 1.18
CA LYS A 145 9.02 1.67 2.25
C LYS A 145 9.90 2.87 2.62
N ILE A 146 10.39 3.62 1.63
CA ILE A 146 11.22 4.81 1.84
C ILE A 146 10.42 5.89 2.56
N GLU A 147 9.20 6.19 2.11
CA GLU A 147 8.29 7.15 2.76
C GLU A 147 7.90 6.75 4.19
N SER A 148 8.04 5.47 4.52
CA SER A 148 7.71 4.93 5.84
C SER A 148 8.89 4.88 6.81
N LEU A 149 10.08 5.33 6.41
CA LEU A 149 11.28 5.34 7.24
C LEU A 149 11.17 6.40 8.35
N GLU A 150 11.84 6.12 9.45
CA GLU A 150 12.03 7.15 10.47
C GLU A 150 12.99 8.26 9.94
N PRO A 151 12.89 9.49 10.44
CA PRO A 151 13.62 10.63 9.88
C PRO A 151 15.13 10.43 9.71
N PHE A 152 15.77 9.72 10.65
CA PHE A 152 17.21 9.42 10.57
C PHE A 152 17.51 8.40 9.45
N GLU A 153 16.69 7.37 9.31
CA GLU A 153 16.85 6.35 8.28
C GLU A 153 16.64 6.94 6.88
N ALA A 154 15.62 7.80 6.73
CA ALA A 154 15.33 8.52 5.49
C ALA A 154 16.52 9.42 5.09
N TRP A 155 17.02 10.23 6.02
CA TRP A 155 18.20 11.07 5.81
C TRP A 155 19.43 10.23 5.42
N TRP A 156 19.64 9.10 6.09
CA TRP A 156 20.78 8.22 5.79
C TRP A 156 20.72 7.62 4.39
N ILE A 157 19.52 7.21 3.94
CA ILE A 157 19.32 6.73 2.57
C ILE A 157 19.54 7.85 1.56
N GLU A 158 19.07 9.06 1.84
CA GLU A 158 19.31 10.24 1.00
C GLU A 158 20.81 10.49 0.83
N VAL A 159 21.56 10.51 1.93
CA VAL A 159 23.03 10.66 1.91
C VAL A 159 23.71 9.56 1.10
N LEU A 160 23.23 8.32 1.19
CA LEU A 160 23.81 7.21 0.43
C LEU A 160 23.40 7.22 -1.05
N SER A 161 22.26 7.81 -1.39
CA SER A 161 21.77 7.94 -2.77
C SER A 161 22.29 9.18 -3.47
N GLU A 162 22.71 10.21 -2.72
CA GLU A 162 23.44 11.33 -3.27
C GLU A 162 24.70 10.80 -3.94
N ASP A 163 24.81 11.08 -5.21
CA ASP A 163 25.75 10.53 -6.18
C ASP A 163 27.13 10.27 -5.58
N VAL A 164 27.69 9.12 -5.87
CA VAL A 164 29.07 8.72 -5.52
C VAL A 164 30.10 9.83 -5.89
N HIS A 165 29.75 10.74 -6.82
CA HIS A 165 30.52 11.95 -7.14
C HIS A 165 30.64 12.92 -5.97
N GLN A 166 29.60 13.23 -5.20
CA GLN A 166 29.70 14.15 -4.06
C GLN A 166 30.52 13.54 -2.91
N ILE A 167 30.33 12.25 -2.65
CA ILE A 167 31.15 11.53 -1.66
C ILE A 167 32.62 11.49 -2.08
N ASN A 168 32.90 11.33 -3.35
CA ASN A 168 34.26 11.38 -3.88
C ASN A 168 34.85 12.78 -3.81
N GLU A 169 34.08 13.84 -4.07
CA GLU A 169 34.53 15.23 -3.89
C GLU A 169 34.84 15.55 -2.43
N ILE A 170 34.02 15.13 -1.48
CA ILE A 170 34.26 15.29 -0.05
C ILE A 170 35.52 14.50 0.35
N ARG A 171 35.70 13.29 -0.12
CA ARG A 171 36.88 12.47 0.13
C ARG A 171 38.16 13.10 -0.44
N LEU A 172 38.08 13.69 -1.61
CA LEU A 172 39.21 14.41 -2.22
C LEU A 172 39.56 15.67 -1.43
N LYS A 173 38.58 16.47 -1.01
CA LYS A 173 38.79 17.66 -0.16
C LYS A 173 39.41 17.30 1.19
N VAL A 174 38.88 16.28 1.87
CA VAL A 174 39.43 15.80 3.15
C VAL A 174 40.84 15.26 2.99
N ASN A 175 41.14 14.59 1.90
CA ASN A 175 42.50 14.12 1.62
C ASN A 175 43.45 15.27 1.31
N GLU A 176 43.02 16.30 0.59
CA GLU A 176 43.82 17.52 0.31
C GLU A 176 44.10 18.29 1.59
N GLU A 177 43.12 18.49 2.49
CA GLU A 177 43.32 19.14 3.77
C GLU A 177 44.26 18.33 4.70
N ASN A 178 44.16 17.00 4.71
CA ASN A 178 45.09 16.14 5.45
C ASN A 178 46.50 16.14 4.87
N ILE A 179 46.66 16.38 3.57
CA ILE A 179 47.98 16.53 2.96
C ILE A 179 48.61 17.87 3.35
N VAL A 180 47.83 18.94 3.49
CA VAL A 180 48.30 20.25 3.95
C VAL A 180 48.72 20.20 5.42
N LEU A 181 48.02 19.47 6.26
CA LEU A 181 48.37 19.29 7.68
C LEU A 181 49.62 18.43 7.92
N LYS A 182 49.95 17.54 6.97
CA LYS A 182 51.20 16.73 7.06
C LYS A 182 52.43 17.43 6.52
N LYS A 183 52.31 18.60 5.88
CA LYS A 183 53.41 19.38 5.35
C LYS A 183 53.86 20.54 6.24
N LYS A 184 53.30 20.69 7.45
CA LYS A 184 53.74 21.62 8.49
C LYS A 184 54.42 20.83 9.63
#